data_2eb8dbcee90c8f66924392d3220dc069
#
_entry.id   2eb8dbcee90c8f66924392d3220dc069
#
_cell.length_a   1.000
_cell.length_b   1.000
_cell.length_c   1.000
_cell.angle_alpha   90.00
_cell.angle_beta   90.00
_cell.angle_gamma   90.00
#
_symmetry.space_group_name_H-M   'P 1'
#
loop_
_entity.id
_entity.type
_entity.pdbx_description
1 polymer ?
#
loop_
_entity_poly.entity_id
_entity_poly.type
_entity_poly.pdbx_seq_one_letter_code
_entity_poly.pdbx_strand_id
1 'polypeptide(L)'
;MPINRQSLKQDGFTGFRPLGDLDINRIPQKPGIFVVLRAEGFRPQFLAKSTAGIFKKKDPSLKADTLTGEWVDGADILYVGKAGPGSKGNRGLRRQIQEFVDFGEGKPPGHWDGRLIWQLAAARSLLVAWKELPVEQLAAAEAGYHGAFTEEFGRLPFANLVQARVKGS
;
A
#
# COMPACT_ATOMS: atom_id res chain seq x y z
N MET A 1 17.27 -5.18 9.68
CA MET A 1 16.41 -6.36 9.46
C MET A 1 15.81 -6.27 8.07
N PRO A 2 15.88 -7.33 7.27
CA PRO A 2 15.24 -7.29 5.96
C PRO A 2 13.72 -7.17 6.10
N ILE A 3 13.11 -6.45 5.17
CA ILE A 3 11.66 -6.30 5.11
C ILE A 3 11.14 -7.01 3.86
N ASN A 4 10.45 -8.13 4.06
CA ASN A 4 9.95 -9.00 3.01
C ASN A 4 8.70 -9.74 3.49
N ARG A 5 8.15 -10.58 2.63
CA ARG A 5 6.95 -11.37 2.97
C ARG A 5 7.13 -12.16 4.27
N GLN A 6 8.25 -12.84 4.41
CA GLN A 6 8.49 -13.69 5.58
C GLN A 6 8.62 -12.86 6.86
N SER A 7 9.37 -11.77 6.82
CA SER A 7 9.54 -10.90 8.01
C SER A 7 8.21 -10.27 8.42
N LEU A 8 7.34 -9.92 7.48
CA LEU A 8 6.01 -9.41 7.79
C LEU A 8 5.16 -10.47 8.49
N LYS A 9 5.20 -11.72 8.02
CA LYS A 9 4.49 -12.83 8.69
C LYS A 9 4.98 -13.02 10.12
N GLN A 10 6.29 -12.98 10.31
CA GLN A 10 6.90 -13.09 11.64
C GLN A 10 6.52 -11.93 12.55
N ASP A 11 6.30 -10.74 11.97
CA ASP A 11 5.90 -9.54 12.69
C ASP A 11 4.37 -9.47 12.93
N GLY A 12 3.63 -10.52 12.58
CA GLY A 12 2.21 -10.62 12.88
C GLY A 12 1.25 -10.17 11.78
N PHE A 13 1.76 -9.87 10.59
CA PHE A 13 0.87 -9.56 9.46
C PHE A 13 0.11 -10.80 9.03
N THR A 14 -1.16 -10.60 8.67
CA THR A 14 -2.06 -11.63 8.16
C THR A 14 -2.68 -11.15 6.84
N GLY A 15 -3.48 -12.00 6.24
CA GLY A 15 -4.10 -11.75 4.95
C GLY A 15 -3.30 -12.37 3.83
N PHE A 16 -2.43 -11.61 3.17
CA PHE A 16 -1.67 -12.05 1.99
C PHE A 16 -2.61 -12.55 0.90
N ARG A 17 -3.67 -11.79 0.67
CA ARG A 17 -4.73 -12.10 -0.30
C ARG A 17 -4.61 -11.22 -1.53
N PRO A 18 -4.92 -11.75 -2.73
CA PRO A 18 -4.94 -10.92 -3.93
C PRO A 18 -5.92 -9.75 -3.80
N LEU A 19 -5.50 -8.57 -4.27
CA LEU A 19 -6.36 -7.38 -4.28
C LEU A 19 -7.67 -7.61 -5.04
N GLY A 20 -7.64 -8.47 -6.05
CA GLY A 20 -8.83 -8.79 -6.86
C GLY A 20 -9.75 -9.84 -6.24
N ASP A 21 -9.37 -10.42 -5.11
CA ASP A 21 -10.12 -11.52 -4.49
C ASP A 21 -10.15 -11.34 -2.97
N LEU A 22 -10.62 -10.16 -2.53
CA LEU A 22 -10.73 -9.85 -1.11
C LEU A 22 -12.12 -10.13 -0.59
N ASP A 23 -12.19 -10.86 0.52
CA ASP A 23 -13.38 -10.86 1.37
C ASP A 23 -13.19 -9.74 2.38
N ILE A 24 -13.83 -8.61 2.11
CA ILE A 24 -13.66 -7.40 2.92
C ILE A 24 -14.10 -7.63 4.38
N ASN A 25 -15.01 -8.56 4.61
CA ASN A 25 -15.50 -8.87 5.95
C ASN A 25 -14.46 -9.57 6.82
N ARG A 26 -13.41 -10.11 6.22
CA ARG A 26 -12.29 -10.72 6.95
C ARG A 26 -11.24 -9.71 7.37
N ILE A 27 -11.32 -8.49 6.87
CA ILE A 27 -10.39 -7.42 7.25
C ILE A 27 -10.94 -6.73 8.49
N PRO A 28 -10.14 -6.56 9.56
CA PRO A 28 -10.66 -5.95 10.78
C PRO A 28 -11.03 -4.48 10.62
N GLN A 29 -12.03 -4.03 11.37
CA GLN A 29 -12.44 -2.63 11.46
C GLN A 29 -11.61 -1.85 12.49
N LYS A 30 -10.40 -2.28 12.73
CA LYS A 30 -9.45 -1.70 13.70
C LYS A 30 -8.37 -0.92 12.98
N PRO A 31 -7.75 0.05 13.66
CA PRO A 31 -6.57 0.72 13.11
C PRO A 31 -5.43 -0.26 12.87
N GLY A 32 -4.56 0.06 11.94
CA GLY A 32 -3.41 -0.77 11.66
C GLY A 32 -2.58 -0.30 10.48
N ILE A 33 -1.65 -1.14 10.10
CA ILE A 33 -0.81 -0.97 8.92
C ILE A 33 -1.22 -2.00 7.88
N PHE A 34 -1.27 -1.59 6.61
CA PHE A 34 -1.42 -2.54 5.52
C PHE A 34 -0.29 -2.37 4.53
N VAL A 35 0.04 -3.46 3.84
CA VAL A 35 1.16 -3.54 2.91
C VAL A 35 0.66 -4.19 1.63
N VAL A 36 1.06 -3.61 0.49
CA VAL A 36 0.84 -4.25 -0.81
C VAL A 36 2.15 -4.88 -1.24
N LEU A 37 2.09 -6.17 -1.59
CA LEU A 37 3.26 -6.96 -1.98
C LEU A 37 3.05 -7.54 -3.38
N ARG A 38 4.16 -7.75 -4.09
CA ARG A 38 4.11 -8.52 -5.33
C ARG A 38 3.85 -10.00 -5.02
N ALA A 39 3.08 -10.64 -5.89
CA ALA A 39 2.96 -12.09 -5.88
C ALA A 39 4.28 -12.71 -6.32
N GLU A 40 4.53 -13.96 -5.92
CA GLU A 40 5.71 -14.68 -6.35
C GLU A 40 5.75 -14.77 -7.88
N GLY A 41 6.90 -14.45 -8.46
CA GLY A 41 7.07 -14.45 -9.92
C GLY A 41 6.50 -13.23 -10.63
N PHE A 42 5.90 -12.27 -9.90
CA PHE A 42 5.35 -11.06 -10.52
C PHE A 42 6.47 -10.24 -11.16
N ARG A 43 6.25 -9.85 -12.42
CA ARG A 43 7.14 -8.96 -13.17
C ARG A 43 6.38 -7.69 -13.53
N PRO A 44 6.96 -6.49 -13.31
CA PRO A 44 6.24 -5.26 -13.57
C PRO A 44 6.06 -5.02 -15.07
N GLN A 45 4.82 -4.70 -15.44
CA GLN A 45 4.48 -4.15 -16.72
C GLN A 45 3.62 -2.91 -16.44
N PHE A 46 3.99 -1.78 -16.99
CA PHE A 46 3.30 -0.53 -16.71
C PHE A 46 2.28 -0.24 -17.79
N LEU A 47 1.07 0.12 -17.35
CA LEU A 47 0.01 0.54 -18.26
C LEU A 47 0.27 1.98 -18.71
N ALA A 48 -0.17 2.32 -19.93
CA ALA A 48 -0.13 3.71 -20.41
C ALA A 48 -1.00 4.63 -19.57
N LYS A 49 -2.11 4.09 -19.04
CA LYS A 49 -3.04 4.80 -18.16
C LYS A 49 -3.34 3.96 -16.94
N SER A 50 -3.45 4.61 -15.77
CA SER A 50 -3.89 3.97 -14.55
C SER A 50 -5.35 3.50 -14.67
N THR A 51 -5.69 2.40 -14.01
CA THR A 51 -7.10 1.98 -13.86
C THR A 51 -7.82 2.81 -12.80
N ALA A 52 -7.08 3.55 -11.95
CA ALA A 52 -7.66 4.39 -10.91
C ALA A 52 -8.37 5.61 -11.50
N GLY A 53 -9.31 6.14 -10.74
CA GLY A 53 -10.11 7.29 -11.16
C GLY A 53 -9.38 8.61 -11.04
N ILE A 54 -10.01 9.66 -11.58
CA ILE A 54 -9.54 11.03 -11.41
C ILE A 54 -9.85 11.48 -9.97
N PHE A 55 -8.86 12.04 -9.30
CA PHE A 55 -9.00 12.53 -7.93
C PHE A 55 -8.71 14.03 -7.88
N LYS A 56 -9.71 14.81 -7.45
CA LYS A 56 -9.62 16.27 -7.37
C LYS A 56 -9.10 16.89 -8.69
N LYS A 57 -9.67 16.43 -9.81
CA LYS A 57 -9.32 16.84 -11.18
C LYS A 57 -7.91 16.44 -11.62
N LYS A 58 -7.27 15.51 -10.89
CA LYS A 58 -5.94 15.00 -11.23
C LYS A 58 -6.02 13.58 -11.75
N ASP A 59 -5.35 13.34 -12.88
CA ASP A 59 -5.15 12.01 -13.43
C ASP A 59 -4.01 11.35 -12.64
N PRO A 60 -4.20 10.15 -12.07
CA PRO A 60 -3.14 9.47 -11.34
C PRO A 60 -2.03 8.91 -12.25
N SER A 61 -2.22 8.91 -13.56
CA SER A 61 -1.31 8.25 -14.50
C SER A 61 0.01 9.01 -14.64
N LEU A 62 1.10 8.27 -14.72
CA LEU A 62 2.44 8.78 -14.99
C LEU A 62 2.98 8.14 -16.26
N LYS A 63 4.04 8.72 -16.82
CA LYS A 63 4.73 8.13 -17.97
C LYS A 63 5.45 6.86 -17.55
N ALA A 64 5.53 5.88 -18.47
CA ALA A 64 6.18 4.59 -18.20
C ALA A 64 7.62 4.75 -17.72
N ASP A 65 8.39 5.70 -18.27
CA ASP A 65 9.76 5.95 -17.85
C ASP A 65 9.84 6.38 -16.37
N THR A 66 8.89 7.21 -15.93
CA THR A 66 8.80 7.62 -14.53
C THR A 66 8.53 6.43 -13.63
N LEU A 67 7.60 5.57 -14.03
CA LEU A 67 7.26 4.36 -13.26
C LEU A 67 8.44 3.39 -13.19
N THR A 68 9.15 3.20 -14.29
CA THR A 68 10.35 2.38 -14.33
C THR A 68 11.40 2.90 -13.34
N GLY A 69 11.55 4.23 -13.27
CA GLY A 69 12.48 4.85 -12.33
C GLY A 69 12.08 4.68 -10.87
N GLU A 70 10.80 4.51 -10.57
CA GLU A 70 10.31 4.30 -9.21
C GLU A 70 10.33 2.83 -8.79
N TRP A 71 10.44 1.90 -9.73
CA TRP A 71 10.46 0.47 -9.43
C TRP A 71 11.70 0.09 -8.65
N VAL A 72 11.53 -0.76 -7.63
CA VAL A 72 12.63 -1.24 -6.78
C VAL A 72 12.82 -2.74 -7.04
N ASP A 73 13.92 -3.09 -7.71
CA ASP A 73 14.22 -4.48 -8.02
C ASP A 73 14.50 -5.28 -6.75
N GLY A 74 14.00 -6.51 -6.73
CA GLY A 74 14.24 -7.44 -5.62
C GLY A 74 13.38 -7.22 -4.38
N ALA A 75 12.54 -6.19 -4.36
CA ALA A 75 11.69 -5.91 -3.21
C ALA A 75 10.35 -6.63 -3.30
N ASP A 76 9.92 -7.27 -2.22
CA ASP A 76 8.58 -7.84 -2.11
C ASP A 76 7.52 -6.76 -1.94
N ILE A 77 7.84 -5.72 -1.18
CA ILE A 77 6.89 -4.70 -0.74
C ILE A 77 6.84 -3.57 -1.76
N LEU A 78 5.62 -3.22 -2.19
CA LEU A 78 5.37 -2.15 -3.15
C LEU A 78 4.76 -0.91 -2.50
N TYR A 79 4.08 -1.05 -1.36
CA TYR A 79 3.43 0.05 -0.67
C TYR A 79 3.20 -0.29 0.79
N VAL A 80 3.43 0.67 1.67
CA VAL A 80 3.09 0.60 3.09
C VAL A 80 2.18 1.76 3.43
N GLY A 81 0.99 1.46 3.94
CA GLY A 81 0.03 2.48 4.33
C GLY A 81 -0.49 2.26 5.74
N LYS A 82 -1.03 3.33 6.33
CA LYS A 82 -1.67 3.25 7.64
C LYS A 82 -3.16 3.49 7.52
N ALA A 83 -3.93 2.87 8.42
CA ALA A 83 -5.36 3.01 8.49
C ALA A 83 -5.74 3.46 9.90
N GLY A 84 -6.10 4.73 10.04
CA GLY A 84 -6.56 5.29 11.30
C GLY A 84 -8.05 5.08 11.53
N PRO A 85 -8.54 5.34 12.75
CA PRO A 85 -9.96 5.16 13.08
C PRO A 85 -10.89 6.23 12.50
N GLY A 86 -10.34 7.33 11.97
CA GLY A 86 -11.13 8.46 11.53
C GLY A 86 -11.74 9.23 12.70
N SER A 87 -12.36 10.38 12.40
CA SER A 87 -12.93 11.25 13.43
C SER A 87 -14.08 10.60 14.21
N LYS A 88 -14.80 9.67 13.58
CA LYS A 88 -15.95 8.97 14.20
C LYS A 88 -15.57 7.60 14.79
N GLY A 89 -14.29 7.18 14.68
CA GLY A 89 -13.81 5.92 15.21
C GLY A 89 -14.30 4.67 14.48
N ASN A 90 -14.88 4.82 13.28
CA ASN A 90 -15.51 3.72 12.54
C ASN A 90 -14.79 3.37 11.23
N ARG A 91 -13.61 3.91 11.00
CA ARG A 91 -12.81 3.58 9.80
C ARG A 91 -11.94 2.34 10.06
N GLY A 92 -10.65 2.44 9.98
CA GLY A 92 -9.73 1.34 10.21
C GLY A 92 -9.32 0.64 8.93
N LEU A 93 -8.68 -0.52 9.09
CA LEU A 93 -8.11 -1.29 7.98
C LEU A 93 -9.14 -1.65 6.91
N ARG A 94 -10.30 -2.16 7.31
CA ARG A 94 -11.32 -2.59 6.35
C ARG A 94 -11.71 -1.47 5.40
N ARG A 95 -12.04 -0.31 5.94
CA ARG A 95 -12.49 0.82 5.14
C ARG A 95 -11.37 1.41 4.28
N GLN A 96 -10.17 1.52 4.86
CA GLN A 96 -9.03 2.07 4.14
C GLN A 96 -8.64 1.19 2.96
N ILE A 97 -8.59 -0.13 3.15
CA ILE A 97 -8.28 -1.07 2.08
C ILE A 97 -9.39 -1.09 1.03
N GLN A 98 -10.66 -1.03 1.46
CA GLN A 98 -11.79 -0.96 0.51
C GLN A 98 -11.70 0.29 -0.37
N GLU A 99 -11.43 1.45 0.22
CA GLU A 99 -11.28 2.70 -0.53
C GLU A 99 -10.09 2.63 -1.50
N PHE A 100 -9.00 2.00 -1.08
CA PHE A 100 -7.84 1.78 -1.94
C PHE A 100 -8.21 0.94 -3.17
N VAL A 101 -8.92 -0.17 -2.98
CA VAL A 101 -9.37 -1.03 -4.08
C VAL A 101 -10.39 -0.32 -4.95
N ASP A 102 -11.35 0.38 -4.36
CA ASP A 102 -12.37 1.13 -5.09
C ASP A 102 -11.73 2.19 -6.00
N PHE A 103 -10.73 2.90 -5.50
CA PHE A 103 -9.99 3.87 -6.30
C PHE A 103 -9.35 3.20 -7.52
N GLY A 104 -8.77 2.02 -7.33
CA GLY A 104 -8.17 1.24 -8.41
C GLY A 104 -9.16 0.80 -9.48
N GLU A 105 -10.45 0.73 -9.13
CA GLU A 105 -11.53 0.41 -10.06
C GLU A 105 -12.18 1.67 -10.66
N GLY A 106 -11.63 2.85 -10.36
CA GLY A 106 -12.16 4.11 -10.85
C GLY A 106 -13.34 4.65 -10.05
N LYS A 107 -13.56 4.14 -8.83
CA LYS A 107 -14.68 4.55 -7.97
C LYS A 107 -14.21 5.54 -6.90
N PRO A 108 -15.10 6.48 -6.46
CA PRO A 108 -14.80 7.32 -5.31
C PRO A 108 -14.95 6.55 -3.99
N PRO A 109 -14.36 7.03 -2.84
CA PRO A 109 -13.51 8.21 -2.79
C PRO A 109 -12.11 7.91 -3.31
N GLY A 110 -11.33 8.96 -3.60
CA GLY A 110 -9.96 8.79 -4.05
C GLY A 110 -9.03 8.32 -2.93
N HIS A 111 -8.02 7.56 -3.29
CA HIS A 111 -6.94 7.14 -2.40
C HIS A 111 -5.63 7.48 -3.10
N TRP A 112 -5.20 8.73 -2.96
CA TRP A 112 -4.10 9.26 -3.78
C TRP A 112 -2.76 8.63 -3.45
N ASP A 113 -2.50 8.35 -2.17
CA ASP A 113 -1.33 7.57 -1.76
C ASP A 113 -1.44 6.16 -2.33
N GLY A 114 -0.34 5.64 -2.82
CA GLY A 114 -0.33 4.31 -3.42
C GLY A 114 -0.89 4.25 -4.83
N ARG A 115 -1.20 5.39 -5.45
CA ARG A 115 -1.81 5.44 -6.78
C ARG A 115 -1.01 4.73 -7.86
N LEU A 116 0.30 4.61 -7.71
CA LEU A 116 1.15 3.93 -8.69
C LEU A 116 0.83 2.44 -8.82
N ILE A 117 0.28 1.81 -7.80
CA ILE A 117 -0.13 0.41 -7.85
C ILE A 117 -1.08 0.16 -9.03
N TRP A 118 -1.99 1.09 -9.27
CA TRP A 118 -3.05 0.91 -10.27
C TRP A 118 -2.61 1.18 -11.71
N GLN A 119 -1.33 1.50 -11.90
CA GLN A 119 -0.73 1.59 -13.23
C GLN A 119 0.13 0.37 -13.56
N LEU A 120 0.14 -0.64 -12.70
CA LEU A 120 0.73 -1.93 -12.98
C LEU A 120 -0.29 -2.83 -13.67
N ALA A 121 0.12 -3.48 -14.76
CA ALA A 121 -0.68 -4.54 -15.35
C ALA A 121 -0.82 -5.67 -14.33
N ALA A 122 -1.97 -6.32 -14.28
CA ALA A 122 -2.28 -7.37 -13.32
C ALA A 122 -2.17 -6.92 -11.84
N ALA A 123 -2.45 -5.64 -11.56
CA ALA A 123 -2.41 -5.12 -10.19
C ALA A 123 -3.32 -5.91 -9.24
N ARG A 124 -4.42 -6.48 -9.76
CA ARG A 124 -5.35 -7.27 -8.94
C ARG A 124 -4.76 -8.58 -8.45
N SER A 125 -3.64 -9.04 -9.02
CA SER A 125 -2.92 -10.22 -8.55
C SER A 125 -1.93 -9.91 -7.42
N LEU A 126 -1.67 -8.64 -7.16
CA LEU A 126 -0.83 -8.24 -6.03
C LEU A 126 -1.52 -8.58 -4.71
N LEU A 127 -0.72 -8.84 -3.69
CA LEU A 127 -1.23 -9.26 -2.39
C LEU A 127 -1.34 -8.06 -1.46
N VAL A 128 -2.34 -8.10 -0.57
CA VAL A 128 -2.43 -7.17 0.54
C VAL A 128 -2.38 -7.95 1.85
N ALA A 129 -1.61 -7.43 2.79
CA ALA A 129 -1.50 -7.97 4.15
C ALA A 129 -1.71 -6.82 5.14
N TRP A 130 -2.12 -7.14 6.35
CA TRP A 130 -2.42 -6.13 7.36
C TRP A 130 -2.07 -6.62 8.76
N LYS A 131 -1.90 -5.63 9.66
CA LYS A 131 -1.63 -5.87 11.07
C LYS A 131 -2.37 -4.80 11.88
N GLU A 132 -3.19 -5.24 12.83
CA GLU A 132 -3.84 -4.32 13.77
C GLU A 132 -2.81 -3.69 14.69
N LEU A 133 -2.95 -2.39 14.93
CA LEU A 133 -2.12 -1.66 15.87
C LEU A 133 -2.97 -0.59 16.57
N PRO A 134 -2.67 -0.28 17.83
CA PRO A 134 -3.29 0.88 18.50
C PRO A 134 -3.01 2.16 17.72
N VAL A 135 -3.97 3.08 17.71
CA VAL A 135 -3.88 4.31 16.92
C VAL A 135 -2.62 5.13 17.26
N GLU A 136 -2.23 5.15 18.53
CA GLU A 136 -1.06 5.89 18.99
C GLU A 136 0.28 5.31 18.48
N GLN A 137 0.28 4.10 17.95
CA GLN A 137 1.47 3.45 17.39
C GLN A 137 1.58 3.56 15.87
N LEU A 138 0.53 4.02 15.18
CA LEU A 138 0.47 3.98 13.71
C LEU A 138 1.56 4.79 13.04
N ALA A 139 1.76 6.03 13.47
CA ALA A 139 2.74 6.92 12.83
C ALA A 139 4.16 6.37 12.98
N ALA A 140 4.51 5.91 14.17
CA ALA A 140 5.83 5.32 14.42
C ALA A 140 6.02 4.01 13.66
N ALA A 141 4.98 3.17 13.57
CA ALA A 141 5.05 1.91 12.85
C ALA A 141 5.24 2.14 11.35
N GLU A 142 4.46 3.03 10.75
CA GLU A 142 4.60 3.36 9.33
C GLU A 142 6.01 3.90 9.03
N ALA A 143 6.48 4.83 9.85
CA ALA A 143 7.83 5.38 9.70
C ALA A 143 8.90 4.29 9.87
N GLY A 144 8.68 3.34 10.78
CA GLY A 144 9.58 2.21 11.00
C GLY A 144 9.68 1.29 9.80
N TYR A 145 8.55 0.95 9.18
CA TYR A 145 8.56 0.12 7.97
C TYR A 145 9.20 0.84 6.78
N HIS A 146 8.90 2.14 6.60
CA HIS A 146 9.57 2.95 5.57
C HIS A 146 11.07 3.00 5.81
N GLY A 147 11.50 3.19 7.05
CA GLY A 147 12.91 3.23 7.41
C GLY A 147 13.64 1.90 7.17
N ALA A 148 13.02 0.78 7.54
CA ALA A 148 13.58 -0.55 7.31
C ALA A 148 13.73 -0.83 5.81
N PHE A 149 12.73 -0.45 5.01
CA PHE A 149 12.81 -0.60 3.56
C PHE A 149 13.91 0.27 2.96
N THR A 150 14.00 1.53 3.38
CA THR A 150 15.02 2.47 2.90
C THR A 150 16.42 2.00 3.29
N GLU A 151 16.59 1.44 4.48
CA GLU A 151 17.86 0.89 4.93
C GLU A 151 18.33 -0.26 4.02
N GLU A 152 17.40 -1.13 3.60
CA GLU A 152 17.73 -2.28 2.75
C GLU A 152 17.91 -1.90 1.28
N PHE A 153 17.05 -1.04 0.74
CA PHE A 153 17.00 -0.75 -0.70
C PHE A 153 17.48 0.64 -1.11
N GLY A 154 17.77 1.52 -0.14
CA GLY A 154 18.25 2.87 -0.41
C GLY A 154 17.18 3.86 -0.88
N ARG A 155 15.92 3.48 -0.85
CA ARG A 155 14.79 4.31 -1.31
C ARG A 155 13.48 3.77 -0.75
N LEU A 156 12.40 4.53 -0.91
CA LEU A 156 11.05 4.10 -0.50
C LEU A 156 10.50 3.00 -1.41
N PRO A 157 9.50 2.22 -0.93
CA PRO A 157 8.78 1.31 -1.81
C PRO A 157 8.19 2.02 -3.03
N PHE A 158 8.00 1.27 -4.09
CA PHE A 158 7.58 1.77 -5.41
C PHE A 158 6.43 2.78 -5.35
N ALA A 159 5.38 2.50 -4.60
CA ALA A 159 4.20 3.35 -4.58
C ALA A 159 4.16 4.33 -3.40
N ASN A 160 5.14 4.33 -2.52
CA ASN A 160 5.28 5.32 -1.47
C ASN A 160 6.09 6.51 -1.99
N LEU A 161 5.40 7.60 -2.31
CA LEU A 161 6.03 8.78 -2.90
C LEU A 161 6.55 9.76 -1.84
N VAL A 162 6.07 9.65 -0.60
CA VAL A 162 6.48 10.51 0.52
C VAL A 162 6.77 9.64 1.73
N GLN A 163 7.92 9.88 2.35
CA GLN A 163 8.30 9.16 3.58
C GLN A 163 7.39 9.56 4.74
N ALA A 164 6.94 8.56 5.51
CA ALA A 164 6.17 8.80 6.71
C ALA A 164 7.02 9.52 7.76
N ARG A 165 6.39 10.44 8.48
CA ARG A 165 7.02 11.21 9.55
C ARG A 165 6.23 11.05 10.84
N VAL A 166 6.94 11.03 11.96
CA VAL A 166 6.35 11.09 13.28
C VAL A 166 6.23 12.56 13.66
N LYS A 167 5.05 13.01 14.14
CA LYS A 167 4.87 14.40 14.61
C LYS A 167 5.87 14.72 15.69
N GLY A 168 6.53 15.87 15.60
CA GLY A 168 7.50 16.34 16.57
C GLY A 168 8.92 15.86 16.35
N SER A 169 9.18 15.14 15.26
CA SER A 169 10.53 14.73 14.89
C SER A 169 11.18 15.67 13.89
#